data_329bd1382ad70ed27a3ae6882d5ac477
#
_entry.id   329bd1382ad70ed27a3ae6882d5ac477
#
_cell.length_a   1.000
_cell.length_b   1.000
_cell.length_c   1.000
_cell.angle_alpha   90.00
_cell.angle_beta   90.00
_cell.angle_gamma   90.00
#
_symmetry.space_group_name_H-M   'P 1'
#
loop_
_entity.id
_entity.type
_entity.pdbx_description
1 polymer ?
#
loop_
_entity_poly.entity_id
_entity_poly.type
_entity_poly.pdbx_seq_one_letter_code
_entity_poly.pdbx_strand_id
1 'polypeptide(L)'
;MGERRSFDWSGLRSGGAASGAPEAAPGAADPAPVPPVEPNDRPPAPPIPLRVNDLKQYAYCPRIVFYQYAMPVQRKATFKMEHGKAVEEKLEQLERRRKLREYGLAEGTRRFQVWLTSERLALSGRLDLLISTARGGFPVDFKDTREPVWHNHHVQLCAYALLVEDSLGQPVSTGFIYRVPRDDVVVVDITPELRLETLSMLQAMRAMIQAERMPGPTPVRARCTDCEYRNYCGDVF
;
A
#
# COMPACT_ATOMS: atom_id res chain seq x y z
N MET A 1 -55.38 7.80 -4.32
CA MET A 1 -55.92 9.18 -4.50
C MET A 1 -55.03 10.09 -3.67
N GLY A 2 -54.18 10.88 -4.34
CA GLY A 2 -53.22 11.79 -3.72
C GLY A 2 -52.74 12.75 -4.79
N GLU A 3 -53.27 13.96 -4.74
CA GLU A 3 -53.19 15.01 -5.73
C GLU A 3 -51.73 15.47 -5.91
N ARG A 4 -51.32 15.59 -7.16
CA ARG A 4 -50.10 16.29 -7.60
C ARG A 4 -50.44 17.77 -7.69
N ARG A 5 -49.84 18.61 -6.86
CA ARG A 5 -49.88 20.07 -7.01
C ARG A 5 -48.86 20.46 -8.07
N SER A 6 -49.37 20.97 -9.19
CA SER A 6 -48.61 21.65 -10.24
C SER A 6 -48.28 23.05 -9.77
N PHE A 7 -47.01 23.46 -9.90
CA PHE A 7 -46.55 24.79 -9.59
C PHE A 7 -46.62 25.64 -10.87
N ASP A 8 -47.41 26.71 -10.82
CA ASP A 8 -47.65 27.62 -11.94
C ASP A 8 -46.61 28.75 -11.98
N TRP A 9 -45.92 28.91 -13.12
CA TRP A 9 -44.85 29.88 -13.38
C TRP A 9 -45.31 31.11 -14.17
N SER A 10 -46.58 31.45 -14.25
CA SER A 10 -47.10 32.48 -15.16
C SER A 10 -47.11 33.91 -14.61
N GLY A 11 -46.42 34.22 -13.52
CA GLY A 11 -46.56 35.51 -12.82
C GLY A 11 -45.34 36.43 -12.75
N LEU A 12 -44.47 36.53 -13.80
CA LEU A 12 -43.38 37.52 -13.79
C LEU A 12 -43.14 38.14 -15.18
N ARG A 13 -44.05 39.03 -15.59
CA ARG A 13 -43.73 40.04 -16.60
C ARG A 13 -44.44 41.33 -16.22
N SER A 14 -43.65 42.36 -16.03
CA SER A 14 -43.77 43.76 -16.47
C SER A 14 -43.27 44.71 -15.40
N GLY A 15 -42.25 45.49 -15.74
CA GLY A 15 -41.73 46.60 -14.93
C GLY A 15 -40.61 47.34 -15.67
N GLY A 16 -40.98 48.29 -16.52
CA GLY A 16 -40.43 49.60 -16.78
C GLY A 16 -38.94 49.75 -17.09
N ALA A 17 -38.64 50.09 -18.34
CA ALA A 17 -37.38 50.66 -18.78
C ALA A 17 -37.17 52.09 -18.17
N ALA A 18 -36.05 52.26 -17.45
CA ALA A 18 -35.46 53.57 -17.17
C ALA A 18 -34.07 53.60 -17.81
N SER A 19 -33.91 54.42 -18.80
CA SER A 19 -32.66 54.75 -19.49
C SER A 19 -31.82 55.67 -18.59
N GLY A 20 -30.76 55.13 -18.01
CA GLY A 20 -29.70 55.87 -17.36
C GLY A 20 -28.37 55.22 -17.77
N ALA A 21 -27.59 55.91 -18.61
CA ALA A 21 -26.24 55.44 -18.94
C ALA A 21 -25.38 55.46 -17.68
N PRO A 22 -24.64 54.38 -17.36
CA PRO A 22 -23.72 54.45 -16.26
C PRO A 22 -22.49 55.27 -16.64
N GLU A 23 -22.20 56.25 -15.80
CA GLU A 23 -20.98 57.03 -15.76
C GLU A 23 -19.76 56.12 -15.62
N ALA A 24 -18.74 56.33 -16.47
CA ALA A 24 -17.53 55.52 -16.49
C ALA A 24 -16.79 55.63 -15.15
N ALA A 25 -16.63 54.51 -14.46
CA ALA A 25 -15.82 54.42 -13.29
C ALA A 25 -14.34 54.76 -13.60
N PRO A 26 -13.62 55.47 -12.71
CA PRO A 26 -12.20 55.78 -12.91
C PRO A 26 -11.36 54.52 -12.99
N GLY A 27 -10.40 54.52 -13.94
CA GLY A 27 -9.58 53.38 -14.34
C GLY A 27 -9.04 52.54 -13.19
N ALA A 28 -9.29 51.27 -13.30
CA ALA A 28 -8.62 50.28 -12.45
C ALA A 28 -7.12 50.34 -12.75
N ALA A 29 -6.33 50.65 -11.72
CA ALA A 29 -4.89 50.57 -11.81
C ALA A 29 -4.47 49.14 -12.18
N ASP A 30 -3.55 49.01 -13.14
CA ASP A 30 -2.97 47.70 -13.47
C ASP A 30 -2.47 46.96 -12.21
N PRO A 31 -2.77 45.66 -12.07
CA PRO A 31 -2.27 44.92 -10.94
C PRO A 31 -0.74 44.93 -10.92
N ALA A 32 -0.17 45.25 -9.76
CA ALA A 32 1.26 45.25 -9.58
C ALA A 32 1.89 43.96 -10.09
N PRO A 33 3.08 43.97 -10.73
CA PRO A 33 3.73 42.78 -11.20
C PRO A 33 3.95 41.81 -10.06
N VAL A 34 3.49 40.58 -10.24
CA VAL A 34 3.71 39.49 -9.28
C VAL A 34 5.22 39.30 -9.14
N PRO A 35 5.79 39.38 -7.93
CA PRO A 35 7.24 39.18 -7.75
C PRO A 35 7.63 37.78 -8.25
N PRO A 36 8.83 37.62 -8.84
CA PRO A 36 9.31 36.32 -9.27
C PRO A 36 9.28 35.37 -8.08
N VAL A 37 8.69 34.18 -8.26
CA VAL A 37 8.71 33.13 -7.26
C VAL A 37 10.13 32.65 -7.16
N GLU A 38 10.80 32.98 -6.05
CA GLU A 38 12.13 32.46 -5.75
C GLU A 38 12.09 30.92 -5.78
N PRO A 39 13.10 30.22 -6.36
CA PRO A 39 13.16 28.79 -6.29
C PRO A 39 13.06 28.37 -4.83
N ASN A 40 12.11 27.54 -4.52
CA ASN A 40 11.85 27.10 -3.15
C ASN A 40 13.01 26.21 -2.69
N ASP A 41 14.02 26.80 -2.03
CA ASP A 41 15.18 26.13 -1.44
C ASP A 41 14.82 25.21 -0.26
N ARG A 42 13.54 25.00 -0.02
CA ARG A 42 13.11 24.03 1.00
C ARG A 42 13.55 22.64 0.57
N PRO A 43 14.31 21.91 1.41
CA PRO A 43 14.68 20.53 1.11
C PRO A 43 13.41 19.73 0.80
N PRO A 44 13.48 18.77 -0.14
CA PRO A 44 12.34 17.95 -0.48
C PRO A 44 11.77 17.31 0.79
N ALA A 45 10.45 17.31 0.91
CA ALA A 45 9.79 16.69 2.05
C ALA A 45 10.25 15.23 2.19
N PRO A 46 10.48 14.74 3.42
CA PRO A 46 10.88 13.36 3.62
C PRO A 46 9.84 12.42 3.00
N PRO A 47 10.30 11.30 2.42
CA PRO A 47 9.39 10.37 1.77
C PRO A 47 8.39 9.80 2.78
N ILE A 48 7.14 9.60 2.36
CA ILE A 48 6.08 9.00 3.18
C ILE A 48 6.55 7.61 3.67
N PRO A 49 6.58 7.37 5.00
CA PRO A 49 6.96 6.08 5.53
C PRO A 49 5.88 5.04 5.21
N LEU A 50 6.30 3.90 4.68
CA LEU A 50 5.45 2.78 4.30
C LEU A 50 5.86 1.52 5.06
N ARG A 51 4.96 0.53 5.07
CA ARG A 51 5.22 -0.79 5.64
C ARG A 51 5.32 -1.83 4.53
N VAL A 52 6.06 -2.90 4.78
CA VAL A 52 6.15 -4.04 3.83
C VAL A 52 4.75 -4.59 3.50
N ASN A 53 3.84 -4.62 4.48
CA ASN A 53 2.47 -5.06 4.22
C ASN A 53 1.70 -4.15 3.24
N ASP A 54 2.03 -2.86 3.18
CA ASP A 54 1.38 -1.94 2.24
C ASP A 54 1.74 -2.28 0.80
N LEU A 55 3.00 -2.69 0.54
CA LEU A 55 3.43 -3.20 -0.76
C LEU A 55 2.64 -4.44 -1.18
N LYS A 56 2.49 -5.41 -0.27
CA LYS A 56 1.66 -6.59 -0.52
C LYS A 56 0.22 -6.21 -0.86
N GLN A 57 -0.35 -5.25 -0.11
CA GLN A 57 -1.72 -4.78 -0.35
C GLN A 57 -1.83 -4.01 -1.67
N TYR A 58 -0.84 -3.19 -2.00
CA TYR A 58 -0.80 -2.46 -3.27
C TYR A 58 -0.74 -3.41 -4.47
N ALA A 59 0.13 -4.42 -4.42
CA ALA A 59 0.21 -5.46 -5.45
C ALA A 59 -1.07 -6.31 -5.54
N TYR A 60 -1.86 -6.41 -4.47
CA TYR A 60 -3.17 -7.06 -4.48
C TYR A 60 -4.24 -6.16 -5.10
N CYS A 61 -4.37 -4.93 -4.62
CA CYS A 61 -5.23 -3.88 -5.15
C CYS A 61 -4.75 -2.49 -4.68
N PRO A 62 -4.35 -1.58 -5.58
CA PRO A 62 -3.83 -0.25 -5.20
C PRO A 62 -4.80 0.58 -4.36
N ARG A 63 -6.12 0.41 -4.55
CA ARG A 63 -7.15 1.13 -3.78
C ARG A 63 -7.12 0.83 -2.29
N ILE A 64 -6.62 -0.34 -1.87
CA ILE A 64 -6.48 -0.66 -0.44
C ILE A 64 -5.55 0.37 0.23
N VAL A 65 -4.40 0.63 -0.39
CA VAL A 65 -3.42 1.61 0.13
C VAL A 65 -3.97 3.03 0.04
N PHE A 66 -4.69 3.37 -1.03
CA PHE A 66 -5.38 4.65 -1.14
C PHE A 66 -6.32 4.89 0.05
N TYR A 67 -7.18 3.93 0.38
CA TYR A 67 -8.09 4.02 1.54
C TYR A 67 -7.37 4.02 2.89
N GLN A 68 -6.14 3.51 2.95
CA GLN A 68 -5.36 3.52 4.20
C GLN A 68 -4.71 4.87 4.48
N TYR A 69 -4.26 5.56 3.44
CA TYR A 69 -3.39 6.73 3.56
C TYR A 69 -4.01 8.03 3.07
N ALA A 70 -4.66 8.03 1.90
CA ALA A 70 -5.21 9.24 1.29
C ALA A 70 -6.66 9.50 1.71
N MET A 71 -7.47 8.46 1.89
CA MET A 71 -8.86 8.58 2.32
C MET A 71 -9.18 7.57 3.43
N PRO A 72 -8.65 7.76 4.65
CA PRO A 72 -8.82 6.81 5.73
C PRO A 72 -10.29 6.58 6.08
N VAL A 73 -10.74 5.32 5.97
CA VAL A 73 -12.08 4.88 6.34
C VAL A 73 -12.02 3.88 7.49
N GLN A 74 -13.08 3.82 8.30
CA GLN A 74 -13.15 2.85 9.39
C GLN A 74 -13.18 1.42 8.83
N ARG A 75 -12.16 0.65 9.17
CA ARG A 75 -12.09 -0.77 8.81
C ARG A 75 -12.73 -1.63 9.88
N LYS A 76 -13.53 -2.59 9.46
CA LYS A 76 -13.93 -3.69 10.34
C LYS A 76 -12.82 -4.76 10.27
N ALA A 77 -12.32 -5.19 11.43
CA ALA A 77 -11.42 -6.33 11.48
C ALA A 77 -12.10 -7.55 10.85
N THR A 78 -11.45 -8.19 9.89
CA THR A 78 -11.97 -9.42 9.31
C THR A 78 -11.58 -10.60 10.18
N PHE A 79 -12.39 -11.66 10.19
CA PHE A 79 -12.07 -12.91 10.89
C PHE A 79 -10.68 -13.44 10.55
N LYS A 80 -10.24 -13.32 9.28
CA LYS A 80 -8.89 -13.70 8.84
C LYS A 80 -7.77 -12.90 9.54
N MET A 81 -8.00 -11.64 9.88
CA MET A 81 -7.02 -10.80 10.58
C MET A 81 -6.88 -11.18 12.05
N GLU A 82 -7.98 -11.57 12.70
CA GLU A 82 -7.97 -12.00 14.12
C GLU A 82 -7.36 -13.39 14.26
N HIS A 83 -7.68 -14.30 13.34
CA HIS A 83 -7.17 -15.67 13.35
C HIS A 83 -5.65 -15.71 13.14
N GLY A 84 -5.09 -14.88 12.25
CA GLY A 84 -3.66 -14.81 11.96
C GLY A 84 -2.79 -14.54 13.20
N LYS A 85 -3.25 -13.70 14.12
CA LYS A 85 -2.50 -13.38 15.35
C LYS A 85 -2.37 -14.56 16.32
N ALA A 86 -3.42 -15.36 16.49
CA ALA A 86 -3.42 -16.51 17.38
C ALA A 86 -2.52 -17.66 16.88
N VAL A 87 -2.25 -17.69 15.58
CA VAL A 87 -1.42 -18.70 14.93
C VAL A 87 0.08 -18.38 15.05
N GLU A 88 0.47 -17.10 15.15
CA GLU A 88 1.89 -16.66 15.14
C GLU A 88 2.74 -17.33 16.25
N GLU A 89 2.27 -17.34 17.49
CA GLU A 89 3.03 -17.93 18.61
C GLU A 89 3.24 -19.45 18.46
N LYS A 90 2.20 -20.12 17.98
CA LYS A 90 2.24 -21.57 17.75
C LYS A 90 3.19 -21.94 16.61
N LEU A 91 3.26 -21.07 15.60
CA LEU A 91 4.14 -21.21 14.45
C LEU A 91 5.62 -21.10 14.82
N GLU A 92 5.97 -20.14 15.66
CA GLU A 92 7.36 -19.99 16.11
C GLU A 92 7.84 -21.26 16.82
N GLN A 93 7.00 -21.87 17.67
CA GLN A 93 7.34 -23.12 18.37
C GLN A 93 7.53 -24.31 17.41
N LEU A 94 6.70 -24.42 16.38
CA LEU A 94 6.82 -25.46 15.37
C LEU A 94 8.08 -25.24 14.53
N GLU A 95 8.34 -24.00 14.13
CA GLU A 95 9.49 -23.64 13.30
C GLU A 95 10.83 -23.83 14.03
N ARG A 96 10.89 -23.63 15.34
CA ARG A 96 12.10 -23.94 16.14
C ARG A 96 12.52 -25.40 16.04
N ARG A 97 11.57 -26.32 15.77
CA ARG A 97 11.82 -27.78 15.63
C ARG A 97 12.12 -28.17 14.19
N ARG A 98 11.78 -27.34 13.21
CA ARG A 98 12.01 -27.60 11.79
C ARG A 98 13.51 -27.62 11.49
N LYS A 99 13.95 -28.52 10.62
CA LYS A 99 15.36 -28.62 10.22
C LYS A 99 15.66 -27.61 9.11
N LEU A 100 16.84 -26.98 9.17
CA LEU A 100 17.27 -26.01 8.12
C LEU A 100 17.34 -26.64 6.72
N ARG A 101 17.58 -27.96 6.64
CA ARG A 101 17.56 -28.69 5.36
C ARG A 101 16.24 -28.60 4.60
N GLU A 102 15.12 -28.29 5.27
CA GLU A 102 13.82 -28.11 4.63
C GLU A 102 13.77 -26.80 3.83
N TYR A 103 14.66 -25.86 4.14
CA TYR A 103 14.96 -24.66 3.37
C TYR A 103 16.13 -24.85 2.39
N GLY A 104 16.67 -26.07 2.26
CA GLY A 104 17.88 -26.32 1.46
C GLY A 104 19.16 -25.75 2.08
N LEU A 105 19.14 -25.42 3.40
CA LEU A 105 20.26 -24.83 4.11
C LEU A 105 20.92 -25.86 5.02
N ALA A 106 22.26 -25.94 4.97
CA ALA A 106 23.04 -26.83 5.84
C ALA A 106 23.16 -26.29 7.26
N GLU A 107 23.38 -24.97 7.40
CA GLU A 107 23.58 -24.26 8.65
C GLU A 107 22.96 -22.86 8.61
N GLY A 108 22.80 -22.23 9.76
CA GLY A 108 22.31 -20.87 9.86
C GLY A 108 21.75 -20.54 11.25
N THR A 109 21.74 -19.26 11.57
CA THR A 109 21.14 -18.72 12.79
C THR A 109 19.75 -18.20 12.51
N ARG A 110 18.77 -18.56 13.32
CA ARG A 110 17.39 -18.12 13.22
C ARG A 110 17.11 -16.94 14.14
N ARG A 111 16.48 -15.90 13.62
CA ARG A 111 15.91 -14.79 14.39
C ARG A 111 14.45 -14.63 14.04
N PHE A 112 13.58 -14.72 15.03
CA PHE A 112 12.13 -14.61 14.86
C PHE A 112 11.67 -13.18 15.10
N GLN A 113 10.57 -12.79 14.45
CA GLN A 113 9.88 -11.51 14.64
C GLN A 113 10.82 -10.30 14.54
N VAL A 114 11.64 -10.29 13.48
CA VAL A 114 12.70 -9.28 13.31
C VAL A 114 12.10 -7.97 12.79
N TRP A 115 12.21 -6.90 13.59
CA TRP A 115 11.91 -5.55 13.12
C TRP A 115 13.05 -5.05 12.24
N LEU A 116 12.70 -4.62 11.05
CA LEU A 116 13.60 -4.07 10.04
C LEU A 116 13.11 -2.69 9.62
N THR A 117 14.04 -1.74 9.50
CA THR A 117 13.74 -0.37 9.10
C THR A 117 14.84 0.14 8.18
N SER A 118 14.46 0.81 7.11
CA SER A 118 15.35 1.52 6.21
C SER A 118 14.90 2.96 6.09
N GLU A 119 15.74 3.89 6.54
CA GLU A 119 15.52 5.32 6.36
C GLU A 119 15.60 5.68 4.88
N ARG A 120 16.59 5.13 4.18
CA ARG A 120 16.81 5.35 2.74
C ARG A 120 15.58 4.96 1.91
N LEU A 121 14.93 3.85 2.23
CA LEU A 121 13.72 3.38 1.55
C LEU A 121 12.45 3.96 2.20
N ALA A 122 12.54 4.63 3.34
CA ALA A 122 11.42 5.01 4.20
C ALA A 122 10.40 3.85 4.31
N LEU A 123 10.94 2.67 4.61
CA LEU A 123 10.20 1.41 4.66
C LEU A 123 10.51 0.68 5.96
N SER A 124 9.51 0.06 6.55
CA SER A 124 9.66 -0.77 7.74
C SER A 124 8.80 -2.02 7.68
N GLY A 125 9.18 -3.04 8.45
CA GLY A 125 8.38 -4.26 8.54
C GLY A 125 8.87 -5.18 9.63
N ARG A 126 7.98 -6.07 10.10
CA ARG A 126 8.31 -7.15 11.02
C ARG A 126 8.33 -8.45 10.23
N LEU A 127 9.53 -8.98 10.02
CA LEU A 127 9.75 -10.24 9.34
C LEU A 127 9.51 -11.42 10.31
N ASP A 128 8.79 -12.43 9.90
CA ASP A 128 8.45 -13.56 10.76
C ASP A 128 9.69 -14.36 11.18
N LEU A 129 10.59 -14.66 10.22
CA LEU A 129 11.85 -15.37 10.49
C LEU A 129 12.93 -14.89 9.52
N LEU A 130 14.11 -14.61 10.05
CA LEU A 130 15.34 -14.44 9.28
C LEU A 130 16.29 -15.57 9.58
N ILE A 131 16.74 -16.30 8.56
CA ILE A 131 17.83 -17.25 8.64
C ILE A 131 19.08 -16.57 8.10
N SER A 132 20.13 -16.45 8.93
CA SER A 132 21.41 -15.85 8.53
C SER A 132 22.48 -16.94 8.43
N THR A 133 23.21 -16.94 7.32
CA THR A 133 24.34 -17.84 7.03
C THR A 133 25.56 -17.04 6.63
N ALA A 134 26.70 -17.70 6.44
CA ALA A 134 27.88 -17.06 5.88
C ALA A 134 27.65 -16.54 4.43
N ARG A 135 26.65 -17.05 3.71
CA ARG A 135 26.31 -16.65 2.34
C ARG A 135 25.36 -15.46 2.25
N GLY A 136 24.70 -15.07 3.36
CA GLY A 136 23.75 -13.98 3.41
C GLY A 136 22.52 -14.27 4.26
N GLY A 137 21.51 -13.39 4.11
CA GLY A 137 20.22 -13.48 4.77
C GLY A 137 19.18 -14.19 3.92
N PHE A 138 18.30 -14.94 4.56
CA PHE A 138 17.16 -15.62 3.93
C PHE A 138 15.89 -15.24 4.68
N PRO A 139 15.12 -14.27 4.20
CA PRO A 139 13.84 -13.92 4.80
C PRO A 139 12.84 -15.05 4.59
N VAL A 140 12.08 -15.37 5.64
CA VAL A 140 10.98 -16.35 5.61
C VAL A 140 9.71 -15.66 6.08
N ASP A 141 8.66 -15.78 5.29
CA ASP A 141 7.33 -15.23 5.57
C ASP A 141 6.34 -16.39 5.73
N PHE A 142 5.60 -16.41 6.83
CA PHE A 142 4.65 -17.48 7.13
C PHE A 142 3.27 -17.14 6.58
N LYS A 143 2.62 -18.10 5.95
CA LYS A 143 1.28 -17.96 5.39
C LYS A 143 0.34 -19.04 5.91
N ASP A 144 -0.69 -18.64 6.61
CA ASP A 144 -1.79 -19.52 7.00
C ASP A 144 -2.79 -19.65 5.85
N THR A 145 -2.35 -20.34 4.78
CA THR A 145 -3.16 -20.55 3.59
C THR A 145 -2.85 -21.85 2.86
N ARG A 146 -3.87 -22.49 2.32
CA ARG A 146 -3.73 -23.61 1.38
C ARG A 146 -3.60 -23.15 -0.07
N GLU A 147 -3.89 -21.86 -0.32
CA GLU A 147 -3.86 -21.28 -1.65
C GLU A 147 -2.42 -21.22 -2.21
N PRO A 148 -2.27 -21.11 -3.53
CA PRO A 148 -0.98 -20.84 -4.14
C PRO A 148 -0.35 -19.55 -3.62
N VAL A 149 0.97 -19.48 -3.71
CA VAL A 149 1.70 -18.23 -3.49
C VAL A 149 1.47 -17.32 -4.69
N TRP A 150 0.91 -16.16 -4.44
CA TRP A 150 0.59 -15.18 -5.47
C TRP A 150 1.69 -14.11 -5.56
N HIS A 151 1.72 -13.39 -6.66
CA HIS A 151 2.72 -12.35 -6.93
C HIS A 151 2.88 -11.30 -5.82
N ASN A 152 1.79 -10.89 -5.17
CA ASN A 152 1.83 -9.97 -4.03
C ASN A 152 2.63 -10.50 -2.82
N HIS A 153 2.75 -11.82 -2.65
CA HIS A 153 3.61 -12.43 -1.64
C HIS A 153 5.09 -12.37 -2.06
N HIS A 154 5.39 -12.51 -3.36
CA HIS A 154 6.75 -12.32 -3.88
C HIS A 154 7.23 -10.88 -3.67
N VAL A 155 6.40 -9.89 -3.98
CA VAL A 155 6.68 -8.46 -3.71
C VAL A 155 6.91 -8.21 -2.22
N GLN A 156 6.08 -8.78 -1.34
CA GLN A 156 6.25 -8.70 0.11
C GLN A 156 7.62 -9.24 0.54
N LEU A 157 7.97 -10.42 0.07
CA LEU A 157 9.22 -11.08 0.42
C LEU A 157 10.44 -10.32 -0.12
N CYS A 158 10.35 -9.78 -1.34
CA CYS A 158 11.36 -8.91 -1.91
C CYS A 158 11.56 -7.61 -1.10
N ALA A 159 10.47 -7.02 -0.60
CA ALA A 159 10.56 -5.86 0.28
C ALA A 159 11.30 -6.19 1.59
N TYR A 160 11.07 -7.36 2.16
CA TYR A 160 11.88 -7.84 3.30
C TYR A 160 13.34 -8.08 2.92
N ALA A 161 13.61 -8.61 1.73
CA ALA A 161 14.99 -8.78 1.23
C ALA A 161 15.73 -7.43 1.17
N LEU A 162 15.09 -6.40 0.59
CA LEU A 162 15.64 -5.05 0.54
C LEU A 162 15.90 -4.47 1.95
N LEU A 163 15.00 -4.72 2.89
CA LEU A 163 15.20 -4.30 4.30
C LEU A 163 16.35 -5.04 4.98
N VAL A 164 16.51 -6.36 4.77
CA VAL A 164 17.61 -7.14 5.32
C VAL A 164 18.95 -6.64 4.80
N GLU A 165 19.02 -6.34 3.51
CA GLU A 165 20.24 -5.78 2.90
C GLU A 165 20.58 -4.39 3.44
N ASP A 166 19.59 -3.51 3.53
CA ASP A 166 19.82 -2.13 3.96
C ASP A 166 20.09 -2.01 5.47
N SER A 167 19.35 -2.76 6.29
CA SER A 167 19.45 -2.66 7.76
C SER A 167 20.58 -3.51 8.36
N LEU A 168 20.91 -4.63 7.73
CA LEU A 168 21.84 -5.63 8.30
C LEU A 168 23.08 -5.88 7.44
N GLY A 169 23.16 -5.29 6.24
CA GLY A 169 24.26 -5.51 5.30
C GLY A 169 24.40 -6.95 4.80
N GLN A 170 23.35 -7.77 4.92
CA GLN A 170 23.39 -9.17 4.50
C GLN A 170 22.80 -9.29 3.08
N PRO A 171 23.54 -9.79 2.09
CA PRO A 171 23.00 -9.99 0.76
C PRO A 171 21.88 -11.03 0.77
N VAL A 172 20.85 -10.80 -0.06
CA VAL A 172 19.69 -11.70 -0.17
C VAL A 172 19.42 -12.03 -1.64
N SER A 173 19.67 -13.26 -2.03
CA SER A 173 19.35 -13.75 -3.38
C SER A 173 18.07 -14.59 -3.42
N THR A 174 17.65 -15.12 -2.28
CA THR A 174 16.54 -16.06 -2.16
C THR A 174 15.82 -15.84 -0.83
N GLY A 175 14.51 -15.98 -0.84
CA GLY A 175 13.68 -16.01 0.36
C GLY A 175 12.70 -17.18 0.30
N PHE A 176 11.95 -17.38 1.39
CA PHE A 176 11.07 -18.51 1.53
C PHE A 176 9.67 -18.07 1.97
N ILE A 177 8.65 -18.72 1.46
CA ILE A 177 7.28 -18.62 1.96
C ILE A 177 6.88 -19.98 2.48
N TYR A 178 6.67 -20.07 3.79
CA TYR A 178 6.21 -21.30 4.43
C TYR A 178 4.69 -21.29 4.56
N ARG A 179 4.04 -22.25 3.91
CA ARG A 179 2.57 -22.42 3.98
C ARG A 179 2.22 -23.40 5.08
N VAL A 180 1.74 -22.86 6.20
CA VAL A 180 1.49 -23.60 7.43
C VAL A 180 0.54 -24.80 7.25
N PRO A 181 -0.64 -24.65 6.63
CA PRO A 181 -1.60 -25.75 6.50
C PRO A 181 -1.18 -26.83 5.48
N ARG A 182 -0.13 -26.56 4.69
CA ARG A 182 0.41 -27.51 3.72
C ARG A 182 1.74 -28.12 4.17
N ASP A 183 2.33 -27.55 5.20
CA ASP A 183 3.66 -27.94 5.72
C ASP A 183 4.73 -27.96 4.61
N ASP A 184 4.70 -26.97 3.70
CA ASP A 184 5.62 -26.85 2.60
C ASP A 184 6.30 -25.48 2.50
N VAL A 185 7.49 -25.48 1.91
CA VAL A 185 8.31 -24.29 1.67
C VAL A 185 8.31 -23.97 0.18
N VAL A 186 7.90 -22.76 -0.16
CA VAL A 186 8.02 -22.24 -1.52
C VAL A 186 9.24 -21.34 -1.59
N VAL A 187 10.17 -21.68 -2.48
CA VAL A 187 11.39 -20.90 -2.73
C VAL A 187 11.04 -19.74 -3.66
N VAL A 188 11.54 -18.55 -3.34
CA VAL A 188 11.35 -17.35 -4.15
C VAL A 188 12.71 -16.73 -4.43
N ASP A 189 13.09 -16.64 -5.69
CA ASP A 189 14.29 -15.95 -6.11
C ASP A 189 14.06 -14.44 -6.12
N ILE A 190 14.96 -13.71 -5.47
CA ILE A 190 14.93 -12.26 -5.39
C ILE A 190 15.72 -11.68 -6.58
N THR A 191 15.06 -11.73 -7.74
CA THR A 191 15.70 -11.33 -9.00
C THR A 191 15.81 -9.80 -9.14
N PRO A 192 16.70 -9.30 -10.03
CA PRO A 192 16.79 -7.87 -10.32
C PRO A 192 15.47 -7.27 -10.78
N GLU A 193 14.68 -8.00 -11.57
CA GLU A 193 13.37 -7.56 -12.08
C GLU A 193 12.37 -7.39 -10.93
N LEU A 194 12.28 -8.36 -10.01
CA LEU A 194 11.40 -8.29 -8.86
C LEU A 194 11.79 -7.13 -7.92
N ARG A 195 13.10 -6.86 -7.77
CA ARG A 195 13.61 -5.70 -7.02
C ARG A 195 13.19 -4.37 -7.66
N LEU A 196 13.40 -4.25 -8.97
CA LEU A 196 13.03 -3.05 -9.71
C LEU A 196 11.51 -2.80 -9.62
N GLU A 197 10.71 -3.83 -9.78
CA GLU A 197 9.26 -3.78 -9.65
C GLU A 197 8.86 -3.32 -8.23
N THR A 198 9.43 -3.93 -7.20
CA THR A 198 9.13 -3.59 -5.79
C THR A 198 9.46 -2.13 -5.49
N LEU A 199 10.63 -1.64 -5.95
CA LEU A 199 11.02 -0.24 -5.79
C LEU A 199 10.11 0.72 -6.58
N SER A 200 9.73 0.35 -7.80
CA SER A 200 8.78 1.13 -8.61
C SER A 200 7.40 1.22 -7.95
N MET A 201 6.94 0.13 -7.33
CA MET A 201 5.70 0.14 -6.54
C MET A 201 5.78 1.09 -5.34
N LEU A 202 6.91 1.14 -4.61
CA LEU A 202 7.11 2.09 -3.52
C LEU A 202 6.99 3.55 -4.00
N GLN A 203 7.57 3.87 -5.14
CA GLN A 203 7.47 5.20 -5.74
C GLN A 203 6.04 5.52 -6.17
N ALA A 204 5.37 4.58 -6.85
CA ALA A 204 3.99 4.74 -7.31
C ALA A 204 3.01 4.93 -6.15
N MET A 205 3.19 4.19 -5.05
CA MET A 205 2.38 4.33 -3.84
C MET A 205 2.53 5.74 -3.25
N ARG A 206 3.75 6.26 -3.11
CA ARG A 206 4.00 7.61 -2.60
C ARG A 206 3.39 8.68 -3.49
N ALA A 207 3.59 8.57 -4.80
CA ALA A 207 3.00 9.51 -5.77
C ALA A 207 1.46 9.51 -5.69
N MET A 208 0.85 8.33 -5.58
CA MET A 208 -0.60 8.17 -5.40
C MET A 208 -1.10 8.84 -4.12
N ILE A 209 -0.40 8.63 -3.00
CA ILE A 209 -0.79 9.20 -1.70
C ILE A 209 -0.63 10.72 -1.71
N GLN A 210 0.49 11.24 -2.22
CA GLN A 210 0.76 12.68 -2.32
C GLN A 210 -0.23 13.41 -3.22
N ALA A 211 -0.61 12.77 -4.33
CA ALA A 211 -1.58 13.33 -5.27
C ALA A 211 -3.04 13.15 -4.83
N GLU A 212 -3.28 12.39 -3.76
CA GLU A 212 -4.63 11.99 -3.28
C GLU A 212 -5.53 11.45 -4.42
N ARG A 213 -4.91 10.87 -5.44
CA ARG A 213 -5.61 10.42 -6.64
C ARG A 213 -5.96 8.94 -6.54
N MET A 214 -7.26 8.65 -6.55
CA MET A 214 -7.76 7.27 -6.52
C MET A 214 -7.29 6.48 -7.76
N PRO A 215 -6.59 5.35 -7.56
CA PRO A 215 -6.14 4.51 -8.66
C PRO A 215 -7.28 3.68 -9.25
N GLY A 216 -7.05 3.06 -10.40
CA GLY A 216 -7.94 2.05 -10.96
C GLY A 216 -8.11 0.87 -10.01
N PRO A 217 -9.23 0.12 -10.11
CA PRO A 217 -9.44 -1.10 -9.34
C PRO A 217 -8.51 -2.22 -9.82
N THR A 218 -8.37 -3.26 -8.98
CA THR A 218 -7.68 -4.48 -9.42
C THR A 218 -8.38 -5.09 -10.65
N PRO A 219 -7.63 -5.57 -11.65
CA PRO A 219 -8.22 -6.28 -12.80
C PRO A 219 -8.82 -7.64 -12.39
N VAL A 220 -8.41 -8.20 -11.24
CA VAL A 220 -8.88 -9.50 -10.74
C VAL A 220 -10.09 -9.29 -9.84
N ARG A 221 -11.28 -9.27 -10.42
CA ARG A 221 -12.54 -8.98 -9.72
C ARG A 221 -12.87 -9.95 -8.58
N ALA A 222 -12.46 -11.20 -8.66
CA ALA A 222 -12.63 -12.17 -7.57
C ALA A 222 -12.01 -11.68 -6.23
N ARG A 223 -11.00 -10.82 -6.26
CA ARG A 223 -10.40 -10.22 -5.07
C ARG A 223 -11.34 -9.29 -4.31
N CYS A 224 -12.37 -8.77 -4.97
CA CYS A 224 -13.33 -7.83 -4.37
C CYS A 224 -14.35 -8.54 -3.46
N THR A 225 -14.55 -9.85 -3.62
CA THR A 225 -15.56 -10.61 -2.86
C THR A 225 -15.34 -10.51 -1.35
N ASP A 226 -14.09 -10.69 -0.90
CA ASP A 226 -13.69 -10.65 0.51
C ASP A 226 -12.94 -9.36 0.90
N CYS A 227 -13.05 -8.30 0.09
CA CYS A 227 -12.32 -7.06 0.32
C CYS A 227 -12.95 -6.26 1.46
N GLU A 228 -12.15 -5.87 2.46
CA GLU A 228 -12.56 -5.04 3.59
C GLU A 228 -13.07 -3.64 3.19
N TYR A 229 -12.66 -3.16 2.00
CA TYR A 229 -13.08 -1.87 1.44
C TYR A 229 -14.22 -1.96 0.44
N ARG A 230 -14.82 -3.14 0.28
CA ARG A 230 -15.88 -3.37 -0.71
C ARG A 230 -16.99 -2.32 -0.66
N ASN A 231 -17.45 -1.98 0.55
CA ASN A 231 -18.57 -1.05 0.75
C ASN A 231 -18.21 0.41 0.42
N TYR A 232 -16.94 0.74 0.36
CA TYR A 232 -16.46 2.10 0.06
C TYR A 232 -16.00 2.24 -1.39
N CYS A 233 -15.59 1.13 -1.99
CA CYS A 233 -14.92 1.13 -3.29
C CYS A 233 -15.89 1.45 -4.46
N GLY A 234 -17.15 1.03 -4.38
CA GLY A 234 -18.15 1.27 -5.42
C GLY A 234 -17.94 0.50 -6.74
N ASP A 235 -16.80 -0.16 -6.94
CA ASP A 235 -16.42 -0.88 -8.17
C ASP A 235 -16.51 -2.41 -7.99
N VAL A 236 -17.52 -2.87 -7.30
CA VAL A 236 -17.69 -4.30 -6.98
C VAL A 236 -18.57 -5.05 -7.99
N PHE A 237 -19.01 -4.39 -9.05
CA PHE A 237 -19.92 -4.93 -10.08
C PHE A 237 -19.24 -5.06 -11.43
#